data_27b56438787bc79c212c5f62bad6931f
#
_entry.id   27b56438787bc79c212c5f62bad6931f
#
_cell.length_a   1.000
_cell.length_b   1.000
_cell.length_c   1.000
_cell.angle_alpha   90.00
_cell.angle_beta   90.00
_cell.angle_gamma   90.00
#
_symmetry.space_group_name_H-M   'P 1'
#
loop_
_entity.id
_entity.type
_entity.pdbx_description
1 polymer ?
#
loop_
_entity_poly.entity_id
_entity_poly.type
_entity_poly.pdbx_seq_one_letter_code
_entity_poly.pdbx_strand_id
1 'polypeptide(L)'
;MLIAITLTLAPTTDMTLPAFVGRANYAELLARLQLFDAPLATAIHSGDGPKPLTCSSLLAVRAERDAVQLRAGQLVTVRFTGLTATVSHALRACLLEAPPAHWRLVDQEFAVVGAACDPAQHGWSGQTTYEALAAAQLLRTEALDRQVTLEFAAPTAFKSKDATMPVPLPGLVFGSLVERWNAFSPIVLSPEMRTYGEEVMAISRYKLESRAVGQKGDGVRIGGVGQATYRALAGDRYWLGVMHMLAEFARYSGVGVQTATGMGQVRRK
;
A
#
# COMPACT_ATOMS: atom_id res chain seq x y z
N MET A 1 13.96 7.31 4.59
CA MET A 1 12.69 7.90 5.07
C MET A 1 11.55 7.22 4.36
N LEU A 2 10.51 6.85 5.09
CA LEU A 2 9.24 6.31 4.61
C LEU A 2 8.14 7.34 4.85
N ILE A 3 7.25 7.56 3.89
CA ILE A 3 6.12 8.48 4.04
C ILE A 3 4.84 7.84 3.49
N ALA A 4 3.73 8.12 4.10
CA ALA A 4 2.38 7.81 3.62
C ALA A 4 1.52 9.08 3.73
N ILE A 5 1.08 9.59 2.60
CA ILE A 5 0.28 10.81 2.48
C ILE A 5 -1.12 10.43 2.02
N THR A 6 -2.12 10.99 2.64
CA THR A 6 -3.51 10.92 2.17
C THR A 6 -3.95 12.27 1.65
N LEU A 7 -4.62 12.28 0.51
CA LEU A 7 -5.40 13.43 0.04
C LEU A 7 -6.88 13.16 0.27
N THR A 8 -7.56 14.14 0.83
CA THR A 8 -9.01 14.16 0.92
C THR A 8 -9.54 14.94 -0.29
N LEU A 9 -10.36 14.27 -1.09
CA LEU A 9 -10.91 14.78 -2.32
C LEU A 9 -12.42 14.97 -2.19
N ALA A 10 -12.96 15.98 -2.83
CA ALA A 10 -14.40 16.21 -2.94
C ALA A 10 -14.79 16.39 -4.42
N PRO A 11 -15.72 15.60 -4.96
CA PRO A 11 -16.25 15.82 -6.29
C PRO A 11 -17.01 17.14 -6.35
N THR A 12 -16.85 17.90 -7.44
CA THR A 12 -17.51 19.19 -7.64
C THR A 12 -18.96 19.04 -8.11
N THR A 13 -19.29 17.90 -8.70
CA THR A 13 -20.63 17.52 -9.18
C THR A 13 -20.89 16.06 -8.83
N ASP A 14 -22.14 15.62 -8.89
CA ASP A 14 -22.48 14.21 -8.82
C ASP A 14 -21.80 13.46 -9.98
N MET A 15 -21.16 12.32 -9.68
CA MET A 15 -20.41 11.59 -10.70
C MET A 15 -20.40 10.09 -10.46
N THR A 16 -20.11 9.36 -11.52
CA THR A 16 -19.88 7.92 -11.48
C THR A 16 -18.47 7.61 -11.93
N LEU A 17 -17.75 6.82 -11.15
CA LEU A 17 -16.40 6.34 -11.45
C LEU A 17 -16.40 4.82 -11.59
N PRO A 18 -15.42 4.25 -12.33
CA PRO A 18 -15.12 2.82 -12.23
C PRO A 18 -14.85 2.42 -10.77
N ALA A 19 -15.21 1.22 -10.39
CA ALA A 19 -14.98 0.68 -9.04
C ALA A 19 -13.50 0.71 -8.61
N PHE A 20 -12.59 0.74 -9.57
CA PHE A 20 -11.15 0.77 -9.33
C PHE A 20 -10.45 1.81 -10.20
N VAL A 21 -9.94 2.87 -9.55
CA VAL A 21 -9.29 4.02 -10.21
C VAL A 21 -7.79 4.12 -9.90
N GLY A 22 -7.18 3.08 -9.36
CA GLY A 22 -5.78 3.13 -8.92
C GLY A 22 -4.78 3.47 -10.03
N ARG A 23 -5.04 3.07 -11.28
CA ARG A 23 -4.20 3.45 -12.43
C ARG A 23 -4.34 4.92 -12.80
N ALA A 24 -5.56 5.45 -12.76
CA ALA A 24 -5.80 6.86 -12.99
C ALA A 24 -5.12 7.70 -11.92
N ASN A 25 -5.21 7.26 -10.65
CA ASN A 25 -4.54 7.90 -9.53
C ASN A 25 -3.01 7.89 -9.67
N TYR A 26 -2.43 6.77 -10.14
CA TYR A 26 -1.00 6.70 -10.44
C TYR A 26 -0.59 7.62 -11.60
N ALA A 27 -1.41 7.70 -12.65
CA ALA A 27 -1.14 8.57 -13.80
C ALA A 27 -1.16 10.05 -13.38
N GLU A 28 -2.13 10.48 -12.58
CA GLU A 28 -2.19 11.86 -12.05
C GLU A 28 -0.99 12.15 -11.14
N LEU A 29 -0.59 11.21 -10.26
CA LEU A 29 0.62 11.38 -9.46
C LEU A 29 1.86 11.57 -10.33
N LEU A 30 2.05 10.72 -11.36
CA LEU A 30 3.19 10.86 -12.27
C LEU A 30 3.19 12.20 -13.00
N ALA A 31 2.03 12.69 -13.42
CA ALA A 31 1.92 14.00 -14.06
C ALA A 31 2.36 15.13 -13.09
N ARG A 32 2.03 15.03 -11.81
CA ARG A 32 2.47 15.99 -10.79
C ARG A 32 3.98 15.89 -10.52
N LEU A 33 4.48 14.67 -10.39
CA LEU A 33 5.92 14.44 -10.24
C LEU A 33 6.71 14.91 -11.47
N GLN A 34 6.15 14.77 -12.68
CA GLN A 34 6.76 15.26 -13.91
C GLN A 34 6.94 16.78 -13.91
N LEU A 35 5.99 17.51 -13.34
CA LEU A 35 6.08 18.98 -13.19
C LEU A 35 7.10 19.41 -12.13
N PHE A 36 7.33 18.56 -11.10
CA PHE A 36 8.23 18.85 -10.00
C PHE A 36 9.67 18.39 -10.29
N ASP A 37 9.83 17.16 -10.76
CA ASP A 37 11.11 16.49 -11.05
C ASP A 37 10.90 15.48 -12.18
N ALA A 38 11.06 15.95 -13.41
CA ALA A 38 10.86 15.16 -14.62
C ALA A 38 11.80 13.94 -14.72
N PRO A 39 13.11 14.03 -14.38
CA PRO A 39 13.99 12.88 -14.30
C PRO A 39 13.50 11.81 -13.31
N LEU A 40 13.05 12.20 -12.11
CA LEU A 40 12.51 11.28 -11.11
C LEU A 40 11.25 10.58 -11.61
N ALA A 41 10.30 11.33 -12.18
CA ALA A 41 9.07 10.77 -12.73
C ALA A 41 9.34 9.75 -13.83
N THR A 42 10.30 10.07 -14.73
CA THR A 42 10.75 9.17 -15.80
C THR A 42 11.37 7.89 -15.22
N ALA A 43 12.28 8.02 -14.25
CA ALA A 43 12.91 6.87 -13.59
C ALA A 43 11.88 5.96 -12.89
N ILE A 44 10.88 6.54 -12.23
CA ILE A 44 9.79 5.78 -11.61
C ILE A 44 8.97 5.06 -12.67
N HIS A 45 8.64 5.71 -13.78
CA HIS A 45 7.78 5.14 -14.82
C HIS A 45 8.49 3.99 -15.56
N SER A 46 9.73 4.21 -16.01
CA SER A 46 10.49 3.28 -16.86
C SER A 46 11.28 2.22 -16.08
N GLY A 47 11.55 2.43 -14.79
CA GLY A 47 12.36 1.50 -13.99
C GLY A 47 11.75 0.10 -13.93
N ASP A 48 12.60 -0.92 -13.97
CA ASP A 48 12.22 -2.31 -13.77
C ASP A 48 12.14 -2.68 -12.28
N GLY A 49 11.39 -3.73 -11.95
CA GLY A 49 11.26 -4.23 -10.57
C GLY A 49 10.23 -3.49 -9.71
N PRO A 50 10.38 -3.57 -8.37
CA PRO A 50 9.46 -2.91 -7.45
C PRO A 50 9.56 -1.39 -7.57
N LYS A 51 8.41 -0.71 -7.69
CA LYS A 51 8.38 0.76 -7.71
C LYS A 51 8.64 1.31 -6.30
N PRO A 52 9.39 2.44 -6.17
CA PRO A 52 9.71 3.05 -4.88
C PRO A 52 8.54 3.86 -4.28
N LEU A 53 7.32 3.61 -4.74
CA LEU A 53 6.10 4.24 -4.27
C LEU A 53 4.91 3.29 -4.37
N THR A 54 3.83 3.64 -3.65
CA THR A 54 2.51 3.04 -3.87
C THR A 54 1.45 4.11 -4.06
N CYS A 55 0.40 3.77 -4.80
CA CYS A 55 -0.82 4.57 -4.91
C CYS A 55 -2.02 3.71 -4.52
N SER A 56 -3.06 4.31 -3.94
CA SER A 56 -4.32 3.62 -3.73
C SER A 56 -5.32 3.86 -4.87
N SER A 57 -6.36 3.06 -4.95
CA SER A 57 -7.67 3.50 -5.46
C SER A 57 -8.35 4.34 -4.38
N LEU A 58 -9.64 4.67 -4.53
CA LEU A 58 -10.41 5.29 -3.45
C LEU A 58 -10.42 4.36 -2.24
N LEU A 59 -10.06 4.88 -1.06
CA LEU A 59 -10.07 4.13 0.20
C LEU A 59 -11.45 4.20 0.84
N ALA A 60 -11.89 3.09 1.46
CA ALA A 60 -13.11 2.98 2.24
C ALA A 60 -14.41 3.32 1.48
N VAL A 61 -14.38 3.30 0.14
CA VAL A 61 -15.56 3.51 -0.70
C VAL A 61 -16.11 2.16 -1.16
N ARG A 62 -17.41 1.99 -1.04
CA ARG A 62 -18.10 0.80 -1.51
C ARG A 62 -18.48 0.97 -2.97
N ALA A 63 -18.04 0.06 -3.80
CA ALA A 63 -18.50 -0.04 -5.18
C ALA A 63 -19.82 -0.83 -5.25
N GLU A 64 -20.73 -0.39 -6.09
CA GLU A 64 -21.91 -1.14 -6.49
C GLU A 64 -21.65 -1.75 -7.86
N ARG A 65 -21.50 -3.07 -7.92
CA ARG A 65 -21.01 -3.79 -9.12
C ARG A 65 -19.63 -3.23 -9.54
N ASP A 66 -19.56 -2.62 -10.74
CA ASP A 66 -18.32 -2.12 -11.35
C ASP A 66 -18.16 -0.60 -11.28
N ALA A 67 -19.00 0.09 -10.48
CA ALA A 67 -19.03 1.54 -10.39
C ALA A 67 -19.10 2.03 -8.94
N VAL A 68 -18.59 3.23 -8.72
CA VAL A 68 -18.75 4.03 -7.51
C VAL A 68 -19.54 5.29 -7.87
N GLN A 69 -20.66 5.51 -7.21
CA GLN A 69 -21.42 6.74 -7.32
C GLN A 69 -21.02 7.69 -6.19
N LEU A 70 -20.66 8.89 -6.54
CA LEU A 70 -20.28 9.96 -5.61
C LEU A 70 -21.18 11.16 -5.79
N ARG A 71 -21.56 11.76 -4.68
CA ARG A 71 -22.32 13.02 -4.67
C ARG A 71 -21.37 14.22 -4.60
N ALA A 72 -21.78 15.36 -5.12
CA ALA A 72 -21.07 16.62 -4.96
C ALA A 72 -20.75 16.87 -3.48
N GLY A 73 -19.51 17.23 -3.18
CA GLY A 73 -19.02 17.47 -1.82
C GLY A 73 -18.78 16.25 -0.96
N GLN A 74 -19.07 15.03 -1.41
CA GLN A 74 -18.79 13.79 -0.67
C GLN A 74 -17.27 13.59 -0.54
N LEU A 75 -16.78 13.51 0.70
CA LEU A 75 -15.35 13.30 0.95
C LEU A 75 -14.93 11.87 0.64
N VAL A 76 -13.88 11.75 -0.16
CA VAL A 76 -13.21 10.48 -0.48
C VAL A 76 -11.71 10.64 -0.28
N THR A 77 -11.01 9.53 -0.07
CA THR A 77 -9.58 9.55 0.22
C THR A 77 -8.81 8.73 -0.81
N VAL A 78 -7.71 9.30 -1.29
CA VAL A 78 -6.64 8.58 -1.99
C VAL A 78 -5.34 8.67 -1.19
N ARG A 79 -4.42 7.74 -1.44
CA ARG A 79 -3.20 7.61 -0.65
C ARG A 79 -2.00 7.35 -1.54
N PHE A 80 -0.86 7.92 -1.14
CA PHE A 80 0.44 7.78 -1.78
C PHE A 80 1.51 7.47 -0.74
N THR A 81 2.47 6.62 -1.09
CA THR A 81 3.61 6.34 -0.21
C THR A 81 4.92 6.46 -0.94
N GLY A 82 5.97 6.86 -0.23
CA GLY A 82 7.35 6.87 -0.71
C GLY A 82 8.20 5.91 0.12
N LEU A 83 9.02 5.11 -0.56
CA LEU A 83 9.88 4.09 0.04
C LEU A 83 11.36 4.49 0.03
N THR A 84 11.74 5.54 -0.70
CA THR A 84 13.09 6.11 -0.71
C THR A 84 13.06 7.56 -0.23
N ALA A 85 14.20 8.08 0.21
CA ALA A 85 14.29 9.48 0.64
C ALA A 85 13.90 10.45 -0.47
N THR A 86 14.37 10.21 -1.70
CA THR A 86 14.10 11.06 -2.88
C THR A 86 12.60 11.10 -3.19
N VAL A 87 11.95 9.93 -3.29
CA VAL A 87 10.51 9.87 -3.57
C VAL A 87 9.69 10.46 -2.42
N SER A 88 10.07 10.18 -1.18
CA SER A 88 9.38 10.73 0.00
C SER A 88 9.47 12.26 0.06
N HIS A 89 10.62 12.84 -0.33
CA HIS A 89 10.79 14.28 -0.43
C HIS A 89 9.91 14.88 -1.52
N ALA A 90 9.93 14.30 -2.73
CA ALA A 90 9.11 14.76 -3.84
C ALA A 90 7.60 14.70 -3.52
N LEU A 91 7.13 13.59 -2.92
CA LEU A 91 5.73 13.48 -2.49
C LEU A 91 5.35 14.51 -1.43
N ARG A 92 6.22 14.77 -0.46
CA ARG A 92 6.01 15.81 0.56
C ARG A 92 5.87 17.19 -0.10
N ALA A 93 6.81 17.55 -0.96
CA ALA A 93 6.79 18.85 -1.65
C ALA A 93 5.52 19.02 -2.49
N CYS A 94 5.16 18.02 -3.32
CA CYS A 94 4.03 18.12 -4.25
C CYS A 94 2.64 17.97 -3.61
N LEU A 95 2.53 17.26 -2.47
CA LEU A 95 1.22 16.85 -1.94
C LEU A 95 0.91 17.43 -0.56
N LEU A 96 1.94 17.87 0.21
CA LEU A 96 1.75 18.43 1.56
C LEU A 96 2.14 19.91 1.63
N GLU A 97 3.32 20.28 1.12
CA GLU A 97 3.83 21.65 1.19
C GLU A 97 3.18 22.54 0.12
N ALA A 98 2.92 21.98 -1.07
CA ALA A 98 2.20 22.62 -2.15
C ALA A 98 1.10 21.69 -2.70
N PRO A 99 0.03 21.43 -1.91
CA PRO A 99 -1.05 20.55 -2.35
C PRO A 99 -1.73 21.14 -3.59
N PRO A 100 -2.02 20.32 -4.61
CA PRO A 100 -2.74 20.80 -5.79
C PRO A 100 -4.18 21.18 -5.42
N ALA A 101 -4.72 22.22 -6.05
CA ALA A 101 -6.12 22.61 -5.85
C ALA A 101 -7.10 21.54 -6.37
N HIS A 102 -6.70 20.85 -7.44
CA HIS A 102 -7.52 19.86 -8.11
C HIS A 102 -6.76 18.56 -8.34
N TRP A 103 -7.50 17.43 -8.33
CA TRP A 103 -7.01 16.10 -8.58
C TRP A 103 -7.91 15.39 -9.60
N ARG A 104 -7.33 14.86 -10.67
CA ARG A 104 -8.08 14.21 -11.73
C ARG A 104 -8.02 12.69 -11.60
N LEU A 105 -9.18 12.05 -11.58
CA LEU A 105 -9.33 10.60 -11.64
C LEU A 105 -10.19 10.24 -12.86
N VAL A 106 -9.62 9.50 -13.79
CA VAL A 106 -10.21 9.26 -15.11
C VAL A 106 -10.45 10.64 -15.79
N ASP A 107 -11.66 10.94 -16.20
CA ASP A 107 -12.04 12.23 -16.79
C ASP A 107 -12.79 13.14 -15.81
N GLN A 108 -12.75 12.81 -14.52
CA GLN A 108 -13.46 13.54 -13.46
C GLN A 108 -12.49 14.37 -12.61
N GLU A 109 -12.89 15.59 -12.30
CA GLU A 109 -12.11 16.51 -11.47
C GLU A 109 -12.66 16.58 -10.05
N PHE A 110 -11.76 16.55 -9.09
CA PHE A 110 -12.03 16.66 -7.65
C PHE A 110 -11.30 17.88 -7.09
N ALA A 111 -11.97 18.61 -6.20
CA ALA A 111 -11.27 19.56 -5.34
C ALA A 111 -10.43 18.80 -4.30
N VAL A 112 -9.19 19.21 -4.07
CA VAL A 112 -8.37 18.72 -2.96
C VAL A 112 -8.69 19.58 -1.74
N VAL A 113 -9.34 18.98 -0.74
CA VAL A 113 -9.81 19.69 0.46
C VAL A 113 -8.92 19.44 1.68
N GLY A 114 -7.95 18.54 1.57
CA GLY A 114 -7.00 18.29 2.64
C GLY A 114 -5.91 17.32 2.24
N ALA A 115 -4.77 17.44 2.93
CA ALA A 115 -3.64 16.54 2.83
C ALA A 115 -3.11 16.24 4.23
N ALA A 116 -2.77 14.98 4.51
CA ALA A 116 -2.26 14.55 5.81
C ALA A 116 -1.12 13.54 5.68
N CYS A 117 -0.11 13.65 6.56
CA CYS A 117 0.90 12.62 6.76
C CYS A 117 1.06 12.21 8.23
N ASP A 118 0.18 12.67 9.10
CA ASP A 118 0.14 12.31 10.52
C ASP A 118 -0.95 11.24 10.75
N PRO A 119 -0.62 10.09 11.38
CA PRO A 119 -1.61 9.06 11.70
C PRO A 119 -2.72 9.54 12.64
N ALA A 120 -2.52 10.60 13.41
CA ALA A 120 -3.56 11.22 14.22
C ALA A 120 -4.62 11.95 13.37
N GLN A 121 -4.25 12.46 12.19
CA GLN A 121 -5.17 13.10 11.26
C GLN A 121 -5.88 12.08 10.35
N HIS A 122 -5.17 11.04 9.94
CA HIS A 122 -5.75 9.98 9.11
C HIS A 122 -5.03 8.65 9.33
N GLY A 123 -5.76 7.59 9.69
CA GLY A 123 -5.19 6.29 10.07
C GLY A 123 -4.39 5.55 8.98
N TRP A 124 -4.38 6.04 7.74
CA TRP A 124 -3.56 5.55 6.65
C TRP A 124 -2.33 6.41 6.35
N SER A 125 -2.21 7.56 7.01
CA SER A 125 -1.05 8.45 6.93
C SER A 125 0.05 8.01 7.87
N GLY A 126 1.25 8.56 7.69
CA GLY A 126 2.37 8.37 8.60
C GLY A 126 3.71 8.63 7.96
N GLN A 127 4.73 8.80 8.80
CA GLN A 127 6.12 8.89 8.38
C GLN A 127 7.01 8.19 9.40
N THR A 128 8.09 7.59 8.93
CA THR A 128 9.08 6.90 9.77
C THR A 128 10.37 6.67 8.97
N THR A 129 11.30 5.96 9.55
CA THR A 129 12.50 5.45 8.86
C THR A 129 12.59 3.94 8.96
N TYR A 130 13.41 3.32 8.12
CA TYR A 130 13.69 1.90 8.21
C TYR A 130 14.35 1.54 9.53
N GLU A 131 15.27 2.39 9.99
CA GLU A 131 16.00 2.24 11.25
C GLU A 131 15.03 2.31 12.44
N ALA A 132 14.10 3.25 12.44
CA ALA A 132 13.10 3.39 13.50
C ALA A 132 12.15 2.18 13.56
N LEU A 133 11.70 1.67 12.41
CA LEU A 133 10.90 0.45 12.36
C LEU A 133 11.68 -0.76 12.87
N ALA A 134 12.95 -0.90 12.47
CA ALA A 134 13.82 -1.98 12.93
C ALA A 134 14.07 -1.91 14.44
N ALA A 135 14.46 -0.73 14.92
CA ALA A 135 14.74 -0.53 16.35
C ALA A 135 13.52 -0.82 17.23
N ALA A 136 12.33 -0.34 16.83
CA ALA A 136 11.10 -0.51 17.59
C ALA A 136 10.70 -1.99 17.81
N GLN A 137 11.11 -2.90 16.93
CA GLN A 137 10.71 -4.30 17.02
C GLN A 137 11.87 -5.25 17.32
N LEU A 138 13.07 -4.99 16.78
CA LEU A 138 14.21 -5.90 16.95
C LEU A 138 14.98 -5.63 18.25
N LEU A 139 14.99 -4.37 18.73
CA LEU A 139 15.67 -4.00 19.98
C LEU A 139 14.73 -3.97 21.20
N ARG A 140 13.47 -4.27 21.00
CA ARG A 140 12.47 -4.33 22.06
C ARG A 140 12.84 -5.41 23.09
N THR A 141 12.71 -5.12 24.40
CA THR A 141 13.04 -6.05 25.48
C THR A 141 11.85 -6.90 25.91
N GLU A 142 10.64 -6.38 25.77
CA GLU A 142 9.43 -7.09 26.15
C GLU A 142 9.14 -8.27 25.21
N ALA A 143 8.32 -9.19 25.72
CA ALA A 143 7.85 -10.31 24.92
C ALA A 143 7.02 -9.83 23.72
N LEU A 144 7.31 -10.40 22.55
CA LEU A 144 6.55 -10.13 21.33
C LEU A 144 5.35 -11.09 21.26
N ASP A 145 4.21 -10.57 20.84
CA ASP A 145 3.06 -11.40 20.51
C ASP A 145 3.42 -12.33 19.34
N ARG A 146 2.90 -13.54 19.39
CA ARG A 146 3.00 -14.48 18.29
C ARG A 146 2.02 -14.21 17.15
N GLN A 147 1.22 -13.18 17.25
CA GLN A 147 0.18 -12.85 16.27
C GLN A 147 0.31 -11.45 15.74
N VAL A 148 0.00 -11.28 14.46
CA VAL A 148 -0.23 -9.98 13.81
C VAL A 148 -1.48 -10.07 12.93
N THR A 149 -2.30 -9.03 12.96
CA THR A 149 -3.45 -8.90 12.07
C THR A 149 -3.18 -7.86 11.00
N LEU A 150 -3.37 -8.24 9.75
CA LEU A 150 -3.29 -7.32 8.61
C LEU A 150 -4.69 -7.08 8.03
N GLU A 151 -4.95 -5.81 7.72
CA GLU A 151 -6.11 -5.34 6.97
C GLU A 151 -5.70 -5.12 5.51
N PHE A 152 -6.34 -5.84 4.60
CA PHE A 152 -6.22 -5.72 3.16
C PHE A 152 -7.35 -4.82 2.64
N ALA A 153 -7.11 -3.52 2.55
CA ALA A 153 -8.13 -2.54 2.17
C ALA A 153 -8.37 -2.46 0.66
N ALA A 154 -7.44 -2.98 -0.13
CA ALA A 154 -7.56 -3.07 -1.58
C ALA A 154 -7.33 -4.51 -2.05
N PRO A 155 -7.83 -4.88 -3.24
CA PRO A 155 -7.58 -6.19 -3.82
C PRO A 155 -6.09 -6.52 -3.82
N THR A 156 -5.72 -7.61 -3.18
CA THR A 156 -4.33 -8.03 -2.99
C THR A 156 -4.14 -9.39 -3.63
N ALA A 157 -3.11 -9.50 -4.47
CA ALA A 157 -2.76 -10.75 -5.15
C ALA A 157 -1.24 -10.90 -5.24
N PHE A 158 -0.78 -12.12 -5.40
CA PHE A 158 0.63 -12.49 -5.41
C PHE A 158 0.97 -13.27 -6.66
N LYS A 159 2.18 -13.11 -7.17
CA LYS A 159 2.74 -14.06 -8.14
C LYS A 159 3.10 -15.34 -7.38
N SER A 160 2.62 -16.48 -7.88
CA SER A 160 2.98 -17.80 -7.39
C SER A 160 3.17 -18.71 -8.60
N LYS A 161 4.42 -19.00 -8.94
CA LYS A 161 4.82 -19.68 -10.17
C LYS A 161 4.21 -18.93 -11.38
N ASP A 162 3.44 -19.61 -12.23
CA ASP A 162 2.81 -19.05 -13.44
C ASP A 162 1.39 -18.50 -13.18
N ALA A 163 0.92 -18.54 -11.93
CA ALA A 163 -0.42 -18.12 -11.56
C ALA A 163 -0.43 -16.88 -10.66
N THR A 164 -1.58 -16.23 -10.56
CA THR A 164 -1.85 -15.20 -9.57
C THR A 164 -2.67 -15.78 -8.43
N MET A 165 -2.15 -15.71 -7.20
CA MET A 165 -2.82 -16.17 -5.98
C MET A 165 -3.52 -15.01 -5.29
N PRO A 166 -4.86 -15.02 -5.13
CA PRO A 166 -5.60 -13.96 -4.44
C PRO A 166 -5.66 -14.13 -2.93
N VAL A 167 -5.24 -15.29 -2.40
CA VAL A 167 -5.26 -15.57 -0.97
C VAL A 167 -3.94 -15.13 -0.33
N PRO A 168 -3.97 -14.33 0.74
CA PRO A 168 -2.76 -13.82 1.39
C PRO A 168 -2.14 -14.87 2.33
N LEU A 169 -1.55 -15.92 1.76
CA LEU A 169 -0.82 -16.94 2.52
C LEU A 169 0.41 -16.34 3.21
N PRO A 170 0.81 -16.80 4.41
CA PRO A 170 1.87 -16.19 5.20
C PRO A 170 3.18 -16.03 4.41
N GLY A 171 3.67 -17.07 3.74
CA GLY A 171 4.90 -17.01 2.94
C GLY A 171 4.82 -16.02 1.77
N LEU A 172 3.65 -15.85 1.14
CA LEU A 172 3.45 -14.87 0.08
C LEU A 172 3.44 -13.43 0.61
N VAL A 173 2.78 -13.21 1.74
CA VAL A 173 2.69 -11.88 2.38
C VAL A 173 4.05 -11.45 2.88
N PHE A 174 4.68 -12.24 3.74
CA PHE A 174 5.95 -11.87 4.36
C PHE A 174 7.12 -11.96 3.37
N GLY A 175 7.07 -12.88 2.39
CA GLY A 175 7.99 -12.89 1.25
C GLY A 175 7.92 -11.62 0.42
N SER A 176 6.72 -11.14 0.08
CA SER A 176 6.55 -9.87 -0.63
C SER A 176 7.06 -8.66 0.17
N LEU A 177 6.85 -8.67 1.49
CA LEU A 177 7.32 -7.59 2.38
C LEU A 177 8.85 -7.57 2.50
N VAL A 178 9.49 -8.72 2.68
CA VAL A 178 10.95 -8.78 2.77
C VAL A 178 11.63 -8.44 1.45
N GLU A 179 11.07 -8.84 0.31
CA GLU A 179 11.56 -8.45 -1.01
C GLU A 179 11.53 -6.93 -1.19
N ARG A 180 10.44 -6.26 -0.80
CA ARG A 180 10.32 -4.80 -0.86
C ARG A 180 11.19 -4.09 0.15
N TRP A 181 11.30 -4.64 1.35
CA TRP A 181 12.22 -4.13 2.36
C TRP A 181 13.66 -4.11 1.82
N ASN A 182 14.13 -5.25 1.33
CA ASN A 182 15.49 -5.40 0.82
C ASN A 182 15.77 -4.58 -0.46
N ALA A 183 14.72 -4.25 -1.24
CA ALA A 183 14.86 -3.42 -2.43
C ALA A 183 15.15 -1.94 -2.11
N PHE A 184 14.73 -1.43 -0.95
CA PHE A 184 14.76 0.01 -0.65
C PHE A 184 15.40 0.36 0.70
N SER A 185 15.56 -0.58 1.61
CA SER A 185 16.16 -0.37 2.93
C SER A 185 17.68 -0.47 2.90
N PRO A 186 18.40 0.33 3.71
CA PRO A 186 19.81 0.10 3.96
C PRO A 186 20.09 -1.11 4.87
N ILE A 187 19.05 -1.63 5.53
CA ILE A 187 19.12 -2.81 6.42
C ILE A 187 18.61 -4.02 5.64
N VAL A 188 19.45 -5.03 5.46
CA VAL A 188 19.09 -6.25 4.75
C VAL A 188 18.52 -7.28 5.72
N LEU A 189 17.37 -7.86 5.37
CA LEU A 189 16.74 -8.97 6.09
C LEU A 189 16.98 -10.28 5.35
N SER A 190 16.99 -11.39 6.11
CA SER A 190 17.07 -12.72 5.51
C SER A 190 15.86 -13.00 4.61
N PRO A 191 16.06 -13.44 3.37
CA PRO A 191 14.97 -13.85 2.47
C PRO A 191 14.24 -15.11 2.99
N GLU A 192 14.82 -15.83 3.95
CA GLU A 192 14.21 -17.00 4.62
C GLU A 192 12.92 -16.65 5.37
N MET A 193 12.59 -15.35 5.52
CA MET A 193 11.30 -14.94 6.06
C MET A 193 10.13 -15.47 5.22
N ARG A 194 10.31 -15.71 3.93
CA ARG A 194 9.31 -16.39 3.10
C ARG A 194 9.11 -17.83 3.56
N THR A 195 10.20 -18.61 3.70
CA THR A 195 10.17 -19.98 4.17
C THR A 195 9.62 -20.09 5.61
N TYR A 196 10.03 -19.17 6.48
CA TYR A 196 9.46 -19.06 7.83
C TYR A 196 7.94 -18.87 7.77
N GLY A 197 7.45 -18.01 6.86
CA GLY A 197 6.02 -17.83 6.63
C GLY A 197 5.32 -19.08 6.13
N GLU A 198 5.96 -19.88 5.27
CA GLU A 198 5.39 -21.10 4.69
C GLU A 198 5.36 -22.26 5.70
N GLU A 199 6.39 -22.41 6.51
CA GLU A 199 6.60 -23.60 7.37
C GLU A 199 6.22 -23.37 8.84
N VAL A 200 6.36 -22.15 9.35
CA VAL A 200 6.26 -21.83 10.78
C VAL A 200 5.11 -20.88 11.11
N MET A 201 4.39 -20.36 10.12
CA MET A 201 3.24 -19.48 10.36
C MET A 201 1.94 -20.10 9.85
N ALA A 202 0.85 -19.81 10.57
CA ALA A 202 -0.50 -20.20 10.16
C ALA A 202 -1.42 -18.98 10.14
N ILE A 203 -2.45 -19.04 9.30
CA ILE A 203 -3.59 -18.10 9.38
C ILE A 203 -4.50 -18.61 10.49
N SER A 204 -4.54 -17.90 11.62
CA SER A 204 -5.37 -18.29 12.80
C SER A 204 -6.79 -17.74 12.72
N ARG A 205 -7.01 -16.67 11.95
CA ARG A 205 -8.33 -16.08 11.70
C ARG A 205 -8.31 -15.32 10.38
N TYR A 206 -9.41 -15.34 9.64
CA TYR A 206 -9.58 -14.49 8.46
C TYR A 206 -11.04 -14.14 8.22
N LYS A 207 -11.23 -12.99 7.57
CA LYS A 207 -12.47 -12.58 6.91
C LYS A 207 -12.05 -11.95 5.59
N LEU A 208 -12.17 -12.70 4.51
CA LEU A 208 -11.68 -12.31 3.18
C LEU A 208 -12.79 -12.49 2.15
N GLU A 209 -12.83 -11.54 1.23
CA GLU A 209 -13.67 -11.56 0.04
C GLU A 209 -12.79 -11.44 -1.20
N SER A 210 -13.15 -12.08 -2.30
CA SER A 210 -12.49 -11.88 -3.57
C SER A 210 -13.08 -10.67 -4.31
N ARG A 211 -12.21 -9.85 -4.91
CA ARG A 211 -12.63 -8.74 -5.77
C ARG A 211 -11.86 -8.74 -7.07
N ALA A 212 -12.58 -8.50 -8.16
CA ALA A 212 -12.01 -8.37 -9.49
C ALA A 212 -11.48 -6.95 -9.71
N VAL A 213 -10.35 -6.85 -10.42
CA VAL A 213 -9.74 -5.59 -10.87
C VAL A 213 -9.49 -5.71 -12.35
N GLY A 214 -10.07 -4.82 -13.16
CA GLY A 214 -9.81 -4.72 -14.59
C GLY A 214 -8.33 -4.41 -14.86
N GLN A 215 -7.75 -5.08 -15.85
CA GLN A 215 -6.39 -4.87 -16.30
C GLN A 215 -6.39 -4.07 -17.61
N LYS A 216 -5.21 -3.66 -18.08
CA LYS A 216 -5.05 -3.04 -19.39
C LYS A 216 -5.41 -4.11 -20.46
N GLY A 217 -6.30 -3.78 -21.38
CA GLY A 217 -6.98 -4.75 -22.23
C GLY A 217 -8.12 -5.45 -21.47
N ASP A 218 -8.67 -6.53 -21.99
CA ASP A 218 -9.84 -7.22 -21.43
C ASP A 218 -9.51 -8.18 -20.26
N GLY A 219 -8.32 -8.06 -19.69
CA GLY A 219 -7.88 -8.92 -18.60
C GLY A 219 -8.50 -8.53 -17.26
N VAL A 220 -8.74 -9.53 -16.39
CA VAL A 220 -9.20 -9.35 -15.01
C VAL A 220 -8.23 -10.02 -14.06
N ARG A 221 -7.93 -9.35 -12.96
CA ARG A 221 -7.16 -9.92 -11.84
C ARG A 221 -8.02 -10.01 -10.60
N ILE A 222 -8.06 -11.19 -9.98
CA ILE A 222 -8.73 -11.39 -8.70
C ILE A 222 -7.74 -11.09 -7.57
N GLY A 223 -8.20 -10.38 -6.55
CA GLY A 223 -7.45 -10.13 -5.32
C GLY A 223 -8.31 -10.27 -4.08
N GLY A 224 -7.70 -10.63 -2.96
CA GLY A 224 -8.35 -10.72 -1.66
C GLY A 224 -8.47 -9.35 -0.98
N VAL A 225 -9.61 -9.07 -0.35
CA VAL A 225 -9.88 -7.89 0.47
C VAL A 225 -10.40 -8.34 1.83
N GLY A 226 -10.04 -7.67 2.91
CA GLY A 226 -10.54 -7.98 4.25
C GLY A 226 -9.44 -8.05 5.29
N GLN A 227 -9.40 -9.08 6.12
CA GLN A 227 -8.45 -9.22 7.22
C GLN A 227 -7.96 -10.66 7.34
N ALA A 228 -6.68 -10.81 7.71
CA ALA A 228 -6.12 -12.07 8.13
C ALA A 228 -5.21 -11.88 9.35
N THR A 229 -5.31 -12.79 10.31
CA THR A 229 -4.43 -12.86 11.49
C THR A 229 -3.45 -14.01 11.28
N TYR A 230 -2.19 -13.67 11.30
CA TYR A 230 -1.07 -14.60 11.19
C TYR A 230 -0.54 -14.93 12.57
N ARG A 231 -0.28 -16.21 12.83
CA ARG A 231 0.27 -16.72 14.09
C ARG A 231 1.54 -17.49 13.81
N ALA A 232 2.63 -17.11 14.47
CA ALA A 232 3.84 -17.90 14.50
C ALA A 232 3.67 -19.10 15.45
N LEU A 233 3.93 -20.31 14.95
CA LEU A 233 3.83 -21.56 15.70
C LEU A 233 5.05 -21.78 16.58
N ALA A 234 6.23 -21.26 16.19
CA ALA A 234 7.43 -21.19 17.00
C ALA A 234 7.71 -19.75 17.47
N GLY A 235 8.31 -19.62 18.64
CA GLY A 235 8.52 -18.34 19.34
C GLY A 235 9.94 -17.80 19.26
N ASP A 236 10.67 -18.02 18.17
CA ASP A 236 11.98 -17.40 17.99
C ASP A 236 11.86 -15.88 17.96
N ARG A 237 12.62 -15.21 18.84
CA ARG A 237 12.52 -13.77 19.07
C ARG A 237 12.86 -12.95 17.82
N TYR A 238 13.90 -13.37 17.08
CA TYR A 238 14.32 -12.65 15.88
C TYR A 238 13.20 -12.67 14.83
N TRP A 239 12.65 -13.85 14.53
CA TRP A 239 11.59 -14.00 13.55
C TRP A 239 10.29 -13.30 13.95
N LEU A 240 9.94 -13.32 15.23
CA LEU A 240 8.81 -12.53 15.74
C LEU A 240 9.05 -11.03 15.57
N GLY A 241 10.25 -10.54 15.86
CA GLY A 241 10.62 -9.13 15.63
C GLY A 241 10.51 -8.74 14.17
N VAL A 242 11.02 -9.57 13.26
CA VAL A 242 10.92 -9.35 11.81
C VAL A 242 9.46 -9.37 11.34
N MET A 243 8.65 -10.32 11.83
CA MET A 243 7.21 -10.40 11.53
C MET A 243 6.48 -9.11 11.90
N HIS A 244 6.69 -8.61 13.12
CA HIS A 244 6.06 -7.37 13.58
C HIS A 244 6.54 -6.13 12.82
N MET A 245 7.84 -6.05 12.56
CA MET A 245 8.44 -4.96 11.78
C MET A 245 7.90 -4.91 10.35
N LEU A 246 7.83 -6.05 9.67
CA LEU A 246 7.28 -6.14 8.32
C LEU A 246 5.78 -5.85 8.30
N ALA A 247 5.04 -6.22 9.34
CA ALA A 247 3.62 -5.87 9.48
C ALA A 247 3.40 -4.35 9.58
N GLU A 248 4.27 -3.61 10.29
CA GLU A 248 4.25 -2.14 10.31
C GLU A 248 4.70 -1.55 8.97
N PHE A 249 5.71 -2.13 8.33
CA PHE A 249 6.20 -1.70 7.03
C PHE A 249 5.13 -1.84 5.93
N ALA A 250 4.22 -2.81 6.04
CA ALA A 250 3.14 -3.04 5.07
C ALA A 250 2.31 -1.78 4.80
N ARG A 251 2.15 -0.89 5.80
CA ARG A 251 1.49 0.41 5.63
C ARG A 251 2.17 1.25 4.54
N TYR A 252 3.48 1.20 4.42
CA TYR A 252 4.24 2.01 3.47
C TYR A 252 4.43 1.31 2.13
N SER A 253 4.78 0.03 2.15
CA SER A 253 5.14 -0.72 0.94
C SER A 253 3.94 -1.27 0.17
N GLY A 254 2.79 -1.45 0.85
CA GLY A 254 1.77 -2.36 0.34
C GLY A 254 2.29 -3.80 0.27
N VAL A 255 1.47 -4.71 -0.24
CA VAL A 255 1.79 -6.15 -0.31
C VAL A 255 1.36 -6.73 -1.66
N GLY A 256 2.16 -7.61 -2.22
CA GLY A 256 1.85 -8.31 -3.47
C GLY A 256 2.08 -7.47 -4.73
N VAL A 257 1.30 -7.71 -5.77
CA VAL A 257 1.49 -7.10 -7.09
C VAL A 257 0.73 -5.78 -7.26
N GLN A 258 1.18 -4.93 -8.19
CA GLN A 258 0.50 -3.70 -8.62
C GLN A 258 0.20 -2.70 -7.49
N THR A 259 1.03 -2.62 -6.47
CA THR A 259 0.86 -1.67 -5.36
C THR A 259 1.00 -0.20 -5.79
N ALA A 260 1.74 0.07 -6.85
CA ALA A 260 1.83 1.41 -7.44
C ALA A 260 0.56 1.82 -8.21
N THR A 261 -0.28 0.86 -8.60
CA THR A 261 -1.50 1.11 -9.38
C THR A 261 -2.78 0.73 -8.64
N GLY A 262 -2.75 0.75 -7.31
CA GLY A 262 -3.93 0.73 -6.45
C GLY A 262 -4.22 -0.58 -5.74
N MET A 263 -3.61 -1.71 -6.14
CA MET A 263 -3.75 -2.99 -5.42
C MET A 263 -2.87 -3.02 -4.16
N GLY A 264 -3.11 -4.01 -3.31
CA GLY A 264 -2.22 -4.34 -2.21
C GLY A 264 -2.07 -3.28 -1.12
N GLN A 265 -3.07 -2.43 -0.91
CA GLN A 265 -3.07 -1.48 0.21
C GLN A 265 -3.35 -2.23 1.50
N VAL A 266 -2.33 -2.33 2.34
CA VAL A 266 -2.36 -3.17 3.55
C VAL A 266 -1.79 -2.39 4.72
N ARG A 267 -2.33 -2.62 5.92
CA ARG A 267 -1.79 -2.11 7.17
C ARG A 267 -1.98 -3.11 8.31
N ARG A 268 -1.18 -2.99 9.35
CA ARG A 268 -1.40 -3.65 10.62
C ARG A 268 -2.62 -3.05 11.32
N LYS A 269 -3.39 -3.92 11.99
CA LYS A 269 -4.55 -3.58 12.82
C LYS A 269 -4.22 -3.61 14.28
#